data_ac093fdddfbcfdc76ffc49e5b2437ab5
#
_entry.id   ac093fdddfbcfdc76ffc49e5b2437ab5
#
_cell.length_a   1.000
_cell.length_b   1.000
_cell.length_c   1.000
_cell.angle_alpha   90.00
_cell.angle_beta   90.00
_cell.angle_gamma   90.00
#
_symmetry.space_group_name_H-M   'P 1'
#
loop_
_entity.id
_entity.type
_entity.pdbx_description
1 polymer ?
#
loop_
_entity_poly.entity_id
_entity_poly.type
_entity_poly.pdbx_seq_one_letter_code
_entity_poly.pdbx_strand_id
1 'polypeptide(L)'
;MNKSSNDSRGGQDGITRMMTTLPAWDSAVEAVSIRVASAEIRDRVKNIQNLYIGARGPMVVDVVASRRRRYETHVEGRIIPVYKENARDLSLQALADHGPTGVTLWAGESRTMVELAQFILGFAENQDDEQTIANFASQSVDAEIRAKAIGIRGIGPVLYEYLRLLSGVDTLKADSRVREALGNLGIPEENFSDEGILKICISLASDCGATLLEIDQALWNR
;
A
#
# COMPACT_ATOMS: atom_id res chain seq x y z
N MET A 1 -38.21 -10.28 -6.36
CA MET A 1 -38.28 -8.89 -5.83
C MET A 1 -36.88 -8.33 -5.78
N ASN A 2 -36.60 -7.49 -6.75
CA ASN A 2 -35.31 -6.78 -6.90
C ASN A 2 -35.31 -5.51 -6.03
N LYS A 3 -34.27 -5.34 -5.22
CA LYS A 3 -33.73 -4.10 -4.61
C LYS A 3 -32.49 -4.55 -3.84
N SER A 4 -31.30 -4.10 -4.05
CA SER A 4 -30.77 -2.76 -4.15
C SER A 4 -29.30 -2.84 -4.60
N SER A 5 -28.99 -2.39 -5.77
CA SER A 5 -27.62 -2.14 -6.23
C SER A 5 -27.56 -0.70 -6.75
N ASN A 6 -27.54 0.28 -5.85
CA ASN A 6 -27.46 1.69 -6.30
C ASN A 6 -26.96 2.69 -5.24
N ASP A 7 -26.16 2.28 -4.23
CA ASP A 7 -25.72 3.23 -3.20
C ASP A 7 -24.22 3.59 -3.21
N SER A 8 -23.41 2.92 -4.03
CA SER A 8 -21.94 3.18 -4.05
C SER A 8 -21.51 4.37 -4.93
N ARG A 9 -22.31 4.78 -5.90
CA ARG A 9 -21.99 5.93 -6.78
C ARG A 9 -22.24 7.29 -6.13
N GLY A 10 -23.24 7.42 -5.30
CA GLY A 10 -23.56 8.70 -4.64
C GLY A 10 -22.53 9.19 -3.63
N GLY A 11 -21.79 8.29 -3.00
CA GLY A 11 -20.75 8.65 -2.02
C GLY A 11 -19.46 9.19 -2.65
N GLN A 12 -19.13 8.73 -3.83
CA GLN A 12 -17.91 9.15 -4.53
C GLN A 12 -18.05 10.57 -5.09
N ASP A 13 -19.20 10.86 -5.71
CA ASP A 13 -19.50 12.19 -6.25
C ASP A 13 -19.59 13.26 -5.14
N GLY A 14 -20.04 12.89 -3.94
CA GLY A 14 -20.16 13.80 -2.79
C GLY A 14 -18.81 14.26 -2.25
N ILE A 15 -17.84 13.35 -2.07
CA ILE A 15 -16.51 13.69 -1.56
C ILE A 15 -15.73 14.49 -2.62
N THR A 16 -15.72 14.05 -3.87
CA THR A 16 -15.07 14.76 -4.97
C THR A 16 -15.62 16.18 -5.11
N ARG A 17 -16.93 16.35 -5.06
CA ARG A 17 -17.56 17.67 -5.15
C ARG A 17 -17.24 18.58 -3.96
N MET A 18 -17.14 18.01 -2.75
CA MET A 18 -16.74 18.75 -1.55
C MET A 18 -15.27 19.19 -1.64
N MET A 19 -14.39 18.34 -2.17
CA MET A 19 -12.95 18.61 -2.28
C MET A 19 -12.64 19.73 -3.27
N THR A 20 -13.22 19.69 -4.47
CA THR A 20 -13.01 20.73 -5.50
C THR A 20 -13.56 22.11 -5.09
N THR A 21 -14.32 22.20 -4.01
CA THR A 21 -14.78 23.48 -3.43
C THR A 21 -13.90 23.99 -2.28
N LEU A 22 -12.87 23.22 -1.86
CA LEU A 22 -11.94 23.69 -0.82
C LEU A 22 -11.02 24.79 -1.39
N PRO A 23 -10.85 25.91 -0.69
CA PRO A 23 -9.96 26.99 -1.14
C PRO A 23 -8.51 26.56 -1.35
N ALA A 24 -8.07 25.50 -0.66
CA ALA A 24 -6.72 24.95 -0.76
C ALA A 24 -6.54 23.94 -1.90
N TRP A 25 -7.63 23.49 -2.57
CA TRP A 25 -7.55 22.38 -3.53
C TRP A 25 -6.65 22.69 -4.73
N ASP A 26 -6.88 23.81 -5.40
CA ASP A 26 -6.09 24.20 -6.58
C ASP A 26 -4.60 24.37 -6.25
N SER A 27 -4.30 24.94 -5.08
CA SER A 27 -2.91 25.06 -4.60
C SER A 27 -2.29 23.70 -4.27
N ALA A 28 -3.07 22.76 -3.75
CA ALA A 28 -2.61 21.40 -3.50
C ALA A 28 -2.33 20.66 -4.81
N VAL A 29 -3.22 20.75 -5.80
CA VAL A 29 -3.03 20.18 -7.15
C VAL A 29 -1.76 20.74 -7.79
N GLU A 30 -1.56 22.05 -7.77
CA GLU A 30 -0.35 22.69 -8.32
C GLU A 30 0.93 22.18 -7.62
N ALA A 31 0.95 22.18 -6.29
CA ALA A 31 2.12 21.74 -5.51
C ALA A 31 2.46 20.27 -5.75
N VAL A 32 1.44 19.40 -5.85
CA VAL A 32 1.63 17.97 -6.10
C VAL A 32 2.05 17.73 -7.54
N SER A 33 1.47 18.40 -8.53
CA SER A 33 1.84 18.30 -9.94
C SER A 33 3.31 18.61 -10.18
N ILE A 34 3.84 19.65 -9.52
CA ILE A 34 5.27 20.01 -9.59
C ILE A 34 6.14 18.86 -9.05
N ARG A 35 5.76 18.24 -7.93
CA ARG A 35 6.50 17.11 -7.35
C ARG A 35 6.47 15.88 -8.25
N VAL A 36 5.28 15.49 -8.72
CA VAL A 36 5.08 14.34 -9.62
C VAL A 36 5.92 14.47 -10.89
N ALA A 37 6.04 15.69 -11.45
CA ALA A 37 6.85 15.95 -12.64
C ALA A 37 8.37 15.83 -12.40
N SER A 38 8.83 15.71 -11.15
CA SER A 38 10.25 15.63 -10.83
C SER A 38 10.89 14.29 -11.25
N ALA A 39 12.18 14.33 -11.61
CA ALA A 39 12.94 13.12 -11.93
C ALA A 39 13.05 12.20 -10.69
N GLU A 40 13.15 12.78 -9.51
CA GLU A 40 13.23 12.05 -8.24
C GLU A 40 12.01 11.14 -8.01
N ILE A 41 10.79 11.66 -8.22
CA ILE A 41 9.58 10.85 -8.06
C ILE A 41 9.51 9.73 -9.09
N ARG A 42 9.85 10.01 -10.36
CA ARG A 42 9.91 8.96 -11.40
C ARG A 42 10.88 7.83 -11.05
N ASP A 43 12.06 8.14 -10.54
CA ASP A 43 13.04 7.14 -10.13
C ASP A 43 12.57 6.34 -8.91
N ARG A 44 11.92 6.98 -7.94
CA ARG A 44 11.33 6.30 -6.78
C ARG A 44 10.21 5.34 -7.17
N VAL A 45 9.32 5.75 -8.07
CA VAL A 45 8.24 4.90 -8.61
C VAL A 45 8.83 3.63 -9.24
N LYS A 46 9.87 3.77 -10.09
CA LYS A 46 10.57 2.62 -10.67
C LYS A 46 11.20 1.72 -9.61
N ASN A 47 11.83 2.33 -8.61
CA ASN A 47 12.48 1.57 -7.54
C ASN A 47 11.47 0.76 -6.73
N ILE A 48 10.32 1.33 -6.39
CA ILE A 48 9.27 0.62 -5.66
C ILE A 48 8.69 -0.53 -6.49
N GLN A 49 8.41 -0.31 -7.77
CA GLN A 49 7.88 -1.33 -8.66
C GLN A 49 8.81 -2.54 -8.79
N ASN A 50 10.12 -2.33 -8.65
CA ASN A 50 11.12 -3.37 -8.80
C ASN A 50 11.70 -3.89 -7.46
N LEU A 51 11.32 -3.28 -6.33
CA LEU A 51 11.99 -3.45 -5.03
C LEU A 51 12.08 -4.91 -4.57
N TYR A 52 11.04 -5.70 -4.86
CA TYR A 52 10.94 -7.08 -4.38
C TYR A 52 10.80 -8.11 -5.51
N ILE A 53 11.15 -7.77 -6.75
CA ILE A 53 11.19 -8.74 -7.85
C ILE A 53 12.25 -9.82 -7.51
N GLY A 54 11.85 -11.09 -7.56
CA GLY A 54 12.69 -12.22 -7.18
C GLY A 54 12.92 -12.39 -5.67
N ALA A 55 12.21 -11.62 -4.82
CA ALA A 55 12.39 -11.63 -3.37
C ALA A 55 11.06 -11.33 -2.64
N ARG A 56 10.03 -12.14 -2.86
CA ARG A 56 8.67 -11.84 -2.39
C ARG A 56 8.44 -12.11 -0.89
N GLY A 57 9.26 -12.95 -0.28
CA GLY A 57 9.29 -13.08 1.19
C GLY A 57 9.61 -11.75 1.90
N PRO A 58 10.69 -11.04 1.56
CA PRO A 58 10.97 -9.69 2.07
C PRO A 58 9.85 -8.67 1.84
N MET A 59 9.09 -8.76 0.75
CA MET A 59 7.91 -7.91 0.51
C MET A 59 6.87 -8.07 1.63
N VAL A 60 6.55 -9.31 1.99
CA VAL A 60 5.59 -9.60 3.06
C VAL A 60 6.12 -9.13 4.42
N VAL A 61 7.43 -9.32 4.67
CA VAL A 61 8.09 -8.83 5.89
C VAL A 61 8.00 -7.30 5.97
N ASP A 62 8.24 -6.58 4.87
CA ASP A 62 8.10 -5.12 4.82
C ASP A 62 6.68 -4.67 5.15
N VAL A 63 5.67 -5.23 4.48
CA VAL A 63 4.26 -4.87 4.71
C VAL A 63 3.93 -4.94 6.19
N VAL A 64 4.25 -6.05 6.86
CA VAL A 64 3.90 -6.25 8.26
C VAL A 64 4.76 -5.41 9.21
N ALA A 65 6.07 -5.34 8.95
CA ALA A 65 7.01 -4.60 9.79
C ALA A 65 6.83 -3.08 9.70
N SER A 66 6.28 -2.56 8.59
CA SER A 66 6.06 -1.11 8.42
C SER A 66 4.98 -0.55 9.37
N ARG A 67 4.25 -1.42 10.08
CA ARG A 67 3.23 -1.01 11.04
C ARG A 67 3.86 -0.29 12.24
N ARG A 68 3.56 1.00 12.40
CA ARG A 68 3.97 1.84 13.55
C ARG A 68 5.49 1.91 13.79
N ARG A 69 6.32 1.68 12.77
CA ARG A 69 7.77 1.85 12.86
C ARG A 69 8.22 3.03 12.00
N ARG A 70 9.37 3.61 12.35
CA ARG A 70 10.08 4.50 11.43
C ARG A 70 10.65 3.66 10.29
N TYR A 71 10.12 3.87 9.09
CA TYR A 71 10.38 3.00 7.95
C TYR A 71 11.87 2.94 7.63
N GLU A 72 12.51 4.08 7.38
CA GLU A 72 13.88 4.17 6.90
C GLU A 72 14.91 3.53 7.87
N THR A 73 14.73 3.77 9.17
CA THR A 73 15.70 3.31 10.17
C THR A 73 15.45 1.91 10.70
N HIS A 74 14.18 1.48 10.75
CA HIS A 74 13.84 0.20 11.37
C HIS A 74 13.46 -0.87 10.36
N VAL A 75 12.67 -0.54 9.35
CA VAL A 75 12.21 -1.54 8.37
C VAL A 75 13.27 -1.71 7.28
N GLU A 76 13.50 -0.67 6.50
CA GLU A 76 14.46 -0.66 5.40
C GLU A 76 15.91 -0.79 5.90
N GLY A 77 16.28 -0.05 6.94
CA GLY A 77 17.65 -0.01 7.44
C GLY A 77 18.05 -1.19 8.33
N ARG A 78 17.11 -1.99 8.83
CA ARG A 78 17.44 -3.08 9.77
C ARG A 78 16.67 -4.37 9.53
N ILE A 79 15.33 -4.36 9.52
CA ILE A 79 14.55 -5.61 9.47
C ILE A 79 14.77 -6.32 8.15
N ILE A 80 14.61 -5.62 7.03
CA ILE A 80 14.75 -6.22 5.70
C ILE A 80 16.17 -6.74 5.43
N PRO A 81 17.25 -5.97 5.69
CA PRO A 81 18.62 -6.50 5.52
C PRO A 81 18.90 -7.73 6.37
N VAL A 82 18.55 -7.70 7.66
CA VAL A 82 18.75 -8.83 8.58
C VAL A 82 17.96 -10.06 8.14
N TYR A 83 16.71 -9.88 7.69
CA TYR A 83 15.94 -11.00 7.14
C TYR A 83 16.58 -11.59 5.89
N LYS A 84 16.99 -10.75 4.92
CA LYS A 84 17.65 -11.20 3.68
C LYS A 84 18.96 -11.96 3.95
N GLU A 85 19.71 -11.58 4.97
CA GLU A 85 20.97 -12.23 5.36
C GLU A 85 20.72 -13.60 6.02
N ASN A 86 19.63 -13.78 6.78
CA ASN A 86 19.40 -14.98 7.58
C ASN A 86 18.37 -15.96 6.95
N ALA A 87 17.61 -15.53 5.94
CA ALA A 87 16.67 -16.41 5.25
C ALA A 87 17.41 -17.41 4.33
N ARG A 88 16.93 -18.66 4.30
CA ARG A 88 17.48 -19.70 3.41
C ARG A 88 17.28 -19.39 1.94
N ASP A 89 16.09 -18.91 1.62
CA ASP A 89 15.75 -18.26 0.36
C ASP A 89 14.73 -17.14 0.62
N LEU A 90 14.44 -16.35 -0.39
CA LEU A 90 13.61 -15.14 -0.27
C LEU A 90 12.20 -15.33 -0.84
N SER A 91 11.78 -16.59 -1.05
CA SER A 91 10.46 -16.93 -1.59
C SER A 91 9.33 -16.75 -0.56
N LEU A 92 8.11 -16.65 -1.06
CA LEU A 92 6.89 -16.71 -0.24
C LEU A 92 6.79 -18.05 0.50
N GLN A 93 7.16 -19.15 -0.19
CA GLN A 93 7.10 -20.49 0.40
C GLN A 93 8.06 -20.62 1.58
N ALA A 94 9.30 -20.15 1.45
CA ALA A 94 10.25 -20.20 2.56
C ALA A 94 9.79 -19.38 3.77
N LEU A 95 9.18 -18.21 3.55
CA LEU A 95 8.61 -17.41 4.61
C LEU A 95 7.41 -18.12 5.27
N ALA A 96 6.54 -18.77 4.49
CA ALA A 96 5.40 -19.52 4.99
C ALA A 96 5.80 -20.73 5.84
N ASP A 97 6.88 -21.44 5.46
CA ASP A 97 7.33 -22.66 6.11
C ASP A 97 8.21 -22.41 7.35
N HIS A 98 9.06 -21.39 7.28
CA HIS A 98 10.09 -21.17 8.30
C HIS A 98 9.89 -19.88 9.11
N GLY A 99 8.97 -19.01 8.68
CA GLY A 99 8.78 -17.70 9.27
C GLY A 99 9.95 -16.74 9.01
N PRO A 100 9.87 -15.51 9.54
CA PRO A 100 10.91 -14.50 9.40
C PRO A 100 12.10 -14.81 10.33
N THR A 101 13.18 -15.35 9.77
CA THR A 101 14.37 -15.76 10.49
C THR A 101 15.31 -14.57 10.80
N GLY A 102 15.98 -14.63 11.96
CA GLY A 102 17.03 -13.68 12.35
C GLY A 102 16.56 -12.28 12.77
N VAL A 103 15.29 -11.94 12.60
CA VAL A 103 14.77 -10.58 12.87
C VAL A 103 14.08 -10.46 14.23
N THR A 104 14.28 -9.31 14.89
CA THR A 104 13.57 -8.96 16.13
C THR A 104 12.25 -8.28 15.78
N LEU A 105 11.15 -8.91 16.11
CA LEU A 105 9.79 -8.50 15.80
C LEU A 105 8.97 -8.26 17.07
N TRP A 106 7.88 -7.51 16.93
CA TRP A 106 6.89 -7.41 17.99
C TRP A 106 6.04 -8.69 18.10
N ALA A 107 5.42 -8.87 19.25
CA ALA A 107 4.58 -10.04 19.50
C ALA A 107 3.49 -10.20 18.43
N GLY A 108 3.42 -11.37 17.82
CA GLY A 108 2.44 -11.75 16.80
C GLY A 108 2.80 -11.38 15.37
N GLU A 109 3.79 -10.55 15.11
CA GLU A 109 4.15 -10.17 13.73
C GLU A 109 4.69 -11.34 12.91
N SER A 110 5.51 -12.21 13.51
CA SER A 110 5.98 -13.41 12.82
C SER A 110 4.82 -14.27 12.32
N ARG A 111 3.80 -14.47 13.17
CA ARG A 111 2.59 -15.19 12.79
C ARG A 111 1.82 -14.48 11.68
N THR A 112 1.67 -13.16 11.77
CA THR A 112 1.01 -12.35 10.72
C THR A 112 1.74 -12.49 9.37
N MET A 113 3.08 -12.49 9.36
CA MET A 113 3.88 -12.66 8.14
C MET A 113 3.67 -14.03 7.51
N VAL A 114 3.67 -15.10 8.32
CA VAL A 114 3.40 -16.47 7.86
C VAL A 114 1.99 -16.58 7.28
N GLU A 115 0.97 -16.12 8.02
CA GLU A 115 -0.42 -16.17 7.56
C GLU A 115 -0.63 -15.34 6.28
N LEU A 116 0.04 -14.18 6.15
CA LEU A 116 -0.04 -13.36 4.94
C LEU A 116 0.67 -14.03 3.75
N ALA A 117 1.83 -14.65 3.95
CA ALA A 117 2.52 -15.41 2.91
C ALA A 117 1.65 -16.60 2.44
N GLN A 118 1.06 -17.36 3.36
CA GLN A 118 0.13 -18.45 3.05
C GLN A 118 -1.11 -17.96 2.30
N PHE A 119 -1.67 -16.81 2.69
CA PHE A 119 -2.79 -16.21 1.98
C PHE A 119 -2.43 -15.88 0.52
N ILE A 120 -1.25 -15.29 0.28
CA ILE A 120 -0.79 -14.95 -1.09
C ILE A 120 -0.51 -16.23 -1.88
N LEU A 121 0.10 -17.25 -1.28
CA LEU A 121 0.32 -18.57 -1.92
C LEU A 121 -0.98 -19.26 -2.35
N GLY A 122 -2.12 -18.90 -1.74
CA GLY A 122 -3.44 -19.36 -2.21
C GLY A 122 -3.80 -18.91 -3.63
N PHE A 123 -3.05 -17.99 -4.25
CA PHE A 123 -3.19 -17.57 -5.65
C PHE A 123 -2.18 -18.26 -6.59
N ALA A 124 -1.37 -19.19 -6.08
CA ALA A 124 -0.41 -19.96 -6.88
C ALA A 124 -1.12 -21.04 -7.70
N GLU A 125 -0.87 -21.05 -8.99
CA GLU A 125 -1.35 -22.09 -9.93
C GLU A 125 -0.14 -22.87 -10.47
N ASN A 126 0.65 -23.51 -9.59
CA ASN A 126 1.92 -24.17 -9.91
C ASN A 126 2.97 -23.23 -10.53
N GLN A 127 3.01 -21.99 -10.09
CA GLN A 127 3.79 -20.91 -10.67
C GLN A 127 4.83 -20.39 -9.64
N ASP A 128 5.78 -19.63 -10.15
CA ASP A 128 6.73 -18.93 -9.30
C ASP A 128 6.06 -17.76 -8.51
N ASP A 129 6.82 -17.18 -7.61
CA ASP A 129 6.33 -16.08 -6.76
C ASP A 129 5.85 -14.88 -7.57
N GLU A 130 6.49 -14.56 -8.71
CA GLU A 130 6.14 -13.40 -9.53
C GLU A 130 4.75 -13.57 -10.13
N GLN A 131 4.46 -14.75 -10.67
CA GLN A 131 3.13 -15.02 -11.21
C GLN A 131 2.08 -15.13 -10.11
N THR A 132 2.43 -15.69 -8.94
CA THR A 132 1.56 -15.73 -7.76
C THR A 132 1.16 -14.32 -7.32
N ILE A 133 2.13 -13.39 -7.26
CA ILE A 133 1.87 -11.98 -6.96
C ILE A 133 1.02 -11.31 -8.04
N ALA A 134 1.28 -11.57 -9.31
CA ALA A 134 0.47 -11.03 -10.41
C ALA A 134 -1.00 -11.51 -10.34
N ASN A 135 -1.21 -12.79 -10.03
CA ASN A 135 -2.55 -13.37 -9.84
C ASN A 135 -3.26 -12.73 -8.63
N PHE A 136 -2.57 -12.57 -7.49
CA PHE A 136 -3.09 -11.85 -6.34
C PHE A 136 -3.45 -10.40 -6.72
N ALA A 137 -2.55 -9.67 -7.36
CA ALA A 137 -2.72 -8.28 -7.75
C ALA A 137 -3.98 -8.09 -8.61
N SER A 138 -4.16 -8.95 -9.62
CA SER A 138 -5.32 -8.90 -10.54
C SER A 138 -6.66 -9.12 -9.85
N GLN A 139 -6.69 -9.91 -8.76
CA GLN A 139 -7.89 -10.24 -8.00
C GLN A 139 -8.07 -9.38 -6.75
N SER A 140 -7.07 -8.59 -6.38
CA SER A 140 -7.02 -7.84 -5.10
C SER A 140 -8.07 -6.73 -4.97
N VAL A 141 -8.79 -6.40 -6.04
CA VAL A 141 -9.94 -5.46 -6.02
C VAL A 141 -11.22 -6.11 -5.52
N ASP A 142 -11.27 -7.46 -5.49
CA ASP A 142 -12.43 -8.20 -5.02
C ASP A 142 -12.65 -8.00 -3.52
N ALA A 143 -13.89 -7.71 -3.14
CA ALA A 143 -14.27 -7.41 -1.76
C ALA A 143 -14.08 -8.63 -0.83
N GLU A 144 -14.27 -9.85 -1.32
CA GLU A 144 -14.11 -11.07 -0.54
C GLU A 144 -12.61 -11.33 -0.26
N ILE A 145 -11.75 -11.14 -1.28
CA ILE A 145 -10.30 -11.25 -1.13
C ILE A 145 -9.80 -10.20 -0.15
N ARG A 146 -10.25 -8.95 -0.29
CA ARG A 146 -9.94 -7.88 0.65
C ARG A 146 -10.36 -8.23 2.08
N ALA A 147 -11.59 -8.75 2.26
CA ALA A 147 -12.10 -9.13 3.58
C ALA A 147 -11.27 -10.27 4.20
N LYS A 148 -10.86 -11.28 3.43
CA LYS A 148 -10.00 -12.37 3.88
C LYS A 148 -8.63 -11.84 4.33
N ALA A 149 -7.99 -10.99 3.55
CA ALA A 149 -6.70 -10.38 3.89
C ALA A 149 -6.77 -9.55 5.18
N ILE A 150 -7.78 -8.69 5.31
CA ILE A 150 -8.00 -7.85 6.51
C ILE A 150 -8.39 -8.71 7.73
N GLY A 151 -8.95 -9.88 7.52
CA GLY A 151 -9.22 -10.87 8.57
C GLY A 151 -7.96 -11.45 9.21
N ILE A 152 -6.80 -11.38 8.56
CA ILE A 152 -5.51 -11.76 9.14
C ILE A 152 -5.17 -10.77 10.26
N ARG A 153 -4.95 -11.28 11.46
CA ARG A 153 -4.67 -10.44 12.63
C ARG A 153 -3.44 -9.57 12.39
N GLY A 154 -3.64 -8.26 12.45
CA GLY A 154 -2.57 -7.27 12.27
C GLY A 154 -2.53 -6.65 10.88
N ILE A 155 -3.30 -7.17 9.93
CA ILE A 155 -3.50 -6.55 8.63
C ILE A 155 -4.77 -5.68 8.68
N GLY A 156 -4.60 -4.38 8.56
CA GLY A 156 -5.70 -3.43 8.41
C GLY A 156 -5.81 -2.92 6.98
N PRO A 157 -6.80 -2.07 6.69
CA PRO A 157 -7.00 -1.49 5.35
C PRO A 157 -5.73 -0.86 4.77
N VAL A 158 -5.00 -0.08 5.56
CA VAL A 158 -3.77 0.61 5.14
C VAL A 158 -2.66 -0.37 4.74
N LEU A 159 -2.47 -1.46 5.50
CA LEU A 159 -1.46 -2.48 5.17
C LEU A 159 -1.91 -3.33 3.97
N TYR A 160 -3.20 -3.53 3.79
CA TYR A 160 -3.72 -4.18 2.59
C TYR A 160 -3.44 -3.36 1.33
N GLU A 161 -3.68 -2.04 1.36
CA GLU A 161 -3.33 -1.18 0.24
C GLU A 161 -1.81 -1.14 0.00
N TYR A 162 -0.99 -1.18 1.06
CA TYR A 162 0.46 -1.28 0.92
C TYR A 162 0.90 -2.60 0.28
N LEU A 163 0.29 -3.73 0.65
CA LEU A 163 0.52 -5.00 -0.02
C LEU A 163 0.17 -4.92 -1.51
N ARG A 164 -0.98 -4.36 -1.85
CA ARG A 164 -1.40 -4.16 -3.25
C ARG A 164 -0.41 -3.30 -4.03
N LEU A 165 0.04 -2.20 -3.44
CA LEU A 165 1.03 -1.30 -4.03
C LEU A 165 2.34 -2.04 -4.35
N LEU A 166 2.90 -2.79 -3.39
CA LEU A 166 4.11 -3.58 -3.59
C LEU A 166 3.91 -4.77 -4.53
N SER A 167 2.67 -5.18 -4.76
CA SER A 167 2.30 -6.20 -5.76
C SER A 167 2.10 -5.62 -7.17
N GLY A 168 2.32 -4.32 -7.36
CA GLY A 168 2.21 -3.65 -8.66
C GLY A 168 0.85 -3.07 -9.00
N VAL A 169 -0.09 -3.05 -8.05
CA VAL A 169 -1.40 -2.39 -8.24
C VAL A 169 -1.23 -0.88 -8.09
N ASP A 170 -1.83 -0.11 -8.99
CA ASP A 170 -1.88 1.35 -8.85
C ASP A 170 -2.80 1.75 -7.70
N THR A 171 -2.22 1.95 -6.55
CA THR A 171 -2.87 2.35 -5.30
C THR A 171 -1.88 3.12 -4.42
N LEU A 172 -2.30 3.53 -3.23
CA LEU A 172 -1.44 4.21 -2.26
C LEU A 172 -1.66 3.69 -0.83
N LYS A 173 -0.66 3.91 0.01
CA LYS A 173 -0.70 3.62 1.44
C LYS A 173 -1.18 4.86 2.21
N ALA A 174 -2.48 4.95 2.53
CA ALA A 174 -3.08 6.06 3.27
C ALA A 174 -2.65 6.08 4.77
N ASP A 175 -1.33 6.12 5.02
CA ASP A 175 -0.75 6.13 6.36
C ASP A 175 -0.63 7.55 6.96
N SER A 176 -0.03 7.65 8.14
CA SER A 176 0.13 8.93 8.84
C SER A 176 0.96 9.96 8.06
N ARG A 177 1.89 9.53 7.21
CA ARG A 177 2.71 10.44 6.40
C ARG A 177 1.90 11.05 5.26
N VAL A 178 1.12 10.23 4.57
CA VAL A 178 0.20 10.71 3.53
C VAL A 178 -0.80 11.69 4.14
N ARG A 179 -1.38 11.36 5.31
CA ARG A 179 -2.29 12.25 6.03
C ARG A 179 -1.63 13.57 6.39
N GLU A 180 -0.47 13.53 7.03
CA GLU A 180 0.26 14.73 7.41
C GLU A 180 0.63 15.59 6.19
N ALA A 181 0.99 14.97 5.05
CA ALA A 181 1.26 15.70 3.82
C ALA A 181 0.02 16.39 3.27
N LEU A 182 -1.15 15.74 3.30
CA LEU A 182 -2.43 16.35 2.93
C LEU A 182 -2.79 17.52 3.85
N GLY A 183 -2.62 17.36 5.17
CA GLY A 183 -2.81 18.44 6.13
C GLY A 183 -1.92 19.65 5.84
N ASN A 184 -0.65 19.44 5.50
CA ASN A 184 0.29 20.51 5.11
C ASN A 184 -0.10 21.19 3.76
N LEU A 185 -0.90 20.53 2.94
CA LEU A 185 -1.49 21.11 1.73
C LEU A 185 -2.83 21.82 2.00
N GLY A 186 -3.27 21.89 3.27
CA GLY A 186 -4.52 22.54 3.68
C GLY A 186 -5.76 21.66 3.49
N ILE A 187 -5.59 20.36 3.29
CA ILE A 187 -6.69 19.40 3.20
C ILE A 187 -6.95 18.84 4.61
N PRO A 188 -8.18 18.97 5.18
CA PRO A 188 -8.49 18.59 6.55
C PRO A 188 -8.61 17.06 6.71
N GLU A 189 -7.48 16.36 6.64
CA GLU A 189 -7.36 14.90 6.59
C GLU A 189 -7.92 14.19 7.84
N GLU A 190 -7.94 14.88 8.99
CA GLU A 190 -8.47 14.36 10.26
C GLU A 190 -9.97 14.03 10.21
N ASN A 191 -10.70 14.63 9.26
CA ASN A 191 -12.13 14.42 9.09
C ASN A 191 -12.46 13.19 8.23
N PHE A 192 -11.44 12.48 7.71
CA PHE A 192 -11.65 11.37 6.77
C PHE A 192 -11.13 10.02 7.30
N SER A 193 -11.91 8.96 7.03
CA SER A 193 -11.46 7.58 7.17
C SER A 193 -10.33 7.25 6.19
N ASP A 194 -9.68 6.09 6.35
CA ASP A 194 -8.65 5.62 5.40
C ASP A 194 -9.21 5.52 3.97
N GLU A 195 -10.46 5.08 3.82
CA GLU A 195 -11.15 5.06 2.52
C GLU A 195 -11.40 6.49 1.98
N GLY A 196 -11.73 7.42 2.86
CA GLY A 196 -11.90 8.84 2.50
C GLY A 196 -10.58 9.45 2.00
N ILE A 197 -9.47 9.17 2.67
CA ILE A 197 -8.14 9.60 2.22
C ILE A 197 -7.79 9.01 0.86
N LEU A 198 -8.06 7.72 0.65
CA LEU A 198 -7.84 7.10 -0.67
C LEU A 198 -8.66 7.81 -1.77
N LYS A 199 -9.93 8.14 -1.52
CA LYS A 199 -10.77 8.89 -2.47
C LYS A 199 -10.24 10.29 -2.76
N ILE A 200 -9.74 11.00 -1.74
CA ILE A 200 -9.06 12.29 -1.91
C ILE A 200 -7.87 12.15 -2.84
N CYS A 201 -7.02 11.15 -2.60
CA CYS A 201 -5.84 10.92 -3.42
C CYS A 201 -6.19 10.48 -4.86
N ILE A 202 -7.29 9.74 -5.06
CA ILE A 202 -7.82 9.43 -6.39
C ILE A 202 -8.21 10.70 -7.14
N SER A 203 -8.92 11.64 -6.48
CA SER A 203 -9.27 12.92 -7.09
C SER A 203 -8.02 13.75 -7.40
N LEU A 204 -7.06 13.79 -6.48
CA LEU A 204 -5.79 14.49 -6.66
C LEU A 204 -4.98 13.90 -7.84
N ALA A 205 -4.92 12.57 -7.97
CA ALA A 205 -4.28 11.88 -9.09
C ALA A 205 -4.94 12.24 -10.43
N SER A 206 -6.27 12.25 -10.47
CA SER A 206 -7.04 12.65 -11.65
C SER A 206 -6.72 14.09 -12.08
N ASP A 207 -6.73 15.02 -11.13
CA ASP A 207 -6.52 16.44 -11.42
C ASP A 207 -5.05 16.76 -11.75
N CYS A 208 -4.09 16.00 -11.20
CA CYS A 208 -2.67 16.10 -11.55
C CYS A 208 -2.31 15.34 -12.83
N GLY A 209 -3.19 14.50 -13.39
CA GLY A 209 -2.88 13.59 -14.50
C GLY A 209 -1.82 12.56 -14.14
N ALA A 210 -1.82 12.06 -12.90
CA ALA A 210 -0.83 11.16 -12.31
C ALA A 210 -1.44 9.82 -11.90
N THR A 211 -0.60 8.81 -11.68
CA THR A 211 -0.98 7.56 -11.03
C THR A 211 -1.07 7.73 -9.50
N LEU A 212 -1.77 6.81 -8.82
CA LEU A 212 -1.84 6.82 -7.36
C LEU A 212 -0.47 6.56 -6.72
N LEU A 213 0.36 5.72 -7.35
CA LEU A 213 1.73 5.49 -6.89
C LEU A 213 2.60 6.75 -6.99
N GLU A 214 2.46 7.55 -8.04
CA GLU A 214 3.16 8.85 -8.16
C GLU A 214 2.68 9.82 -7.09
N ILE A 215 1.38 9.87 -6.81
CA ILE A 215 0.82 10.66 -5.70
C ILE A 215 1.36 10.19 -4.34
N ASP A 216 1.38 8.88 -4.09
CA ASP A 216 1.95 8.31 -2.86
C ASP A 216 3.38 8.81 -2.65
N GLN A 217 4.23 8.68 -3.67
CA GLN A 217 5.61 9.11 -3.61
C GLN A 217 5.78 10.62 -3.48
N ALA A 218 4.94 11.42 -4.13
CA ALA A 218 4.97 12.87 -4.04
C ALA A 218 4.52 13.39 -2.65
N LEU A 219 3.60 12.68 -1.99
CA LEU A 219 3.14 13.01 -0.63
C LEU A 219 4.10 12.49 0.45
N TRP A 220 4.75 11.34 0.20
CA TRP A 220 5.66 10.71 1.16
C TRP A 220 7.01 11.44 1.29
N ASN A 221 7.42 12.19 0.26
CA ASN A 221 8.67 12.94 0.21
C ASN A 221 8.42 14.42 0.52
N ARG A 222 9.06 14.89 1.58
CA ARG A 222 9.04 16.30 2.03
C ARG A 222 10.29 17.01 1.59
#